data_c15a455fbb1bde7d0195993e63c00a62
#
_entry.id   c15a455fbb1bde7d0195993e63c00a62
#
_cell.length_a   1.000
_cell.length_b   1.000
_cell.length_c   1.000
_cell.angle_alpha   90.00
_cell.angle_beta   90.00
_cell.angle_gamma   90.00
#
_symmetry.space_group_name_H-M   'P 1'
#
loop_
_entity.id
_entity.type
_entity.pdbx_description
1 polymer ?
#
loop_
_entity_poly.entity_id
_entity_poly.type
_entity_poly.pdbx_seq_one_letter_code
_entity_poly.pdbx_strand_id
1 'polypeptide(L)'
;YEWGINMKKYILLLLSTVLVTSLAACTPKETTKTPEATGVENENTPFTVNYLGQEYSFDKKVENIVLASLEGMEDAAALGVKAVGVLEVAGEVPKYLEEDFKDATLVGDKMKPNAEVILGLDPDVIIGTSKFSEEIMAQLNKIAVTLPYSHISANWKDNLLALGEIADKKDEANKLISDYEEKASKAKEDIANKYKDKDILVIRVRKGLMNIYPADVYLNPVLYTDLGLKVPDVVTQAKAQAELTIETLAEINPDAIFLQFEDSENKDVPESLNELLENPIFKSLEASKNNKVFVNTVEPLARGGTAWSKVKFLDAVVDNLLK
;
A
#
# COMPACT_ATOMS: atom_id res chain seq x y z
N TYR A 1 -12.92 18.37 -51.95
CA TYR A 1 -14.25 18.04 -52.45
C TYR A 1 -15.15 17.83 -51.25
N GLU A 2 -16.07 18.81 -51.06
CA GLU A 2 -17.21 18.80 -50.14
C GLU A 2 -18.25 17.74 -50.52
N TRP A 3 -19.02 17.39 -49.54
CA TRP A 3 -20.49 17.18 -49.52
C TRP A 3 -20.83 16.60 -48.15
N GLY A 4 -21.48 17.16 -47.17
CA GLY A 4 -22.54 18.14 -47.06
C GLY A 4 -23.94 17.55 -47.33
N ILE A 5 -24.80 17.48 -46.30
CA ILE A 5 -26.30 17.53 -46.30
C ILE A 5 -26.79 16.69 -45.10
N ASN A 6 -27.24 17.24 -43.99
CA ASN A 6 -28.43 18.02 -43.61
C ASN A 6 -29.78 17.28 -43.86
N MET A 7 -30.53 17.10 -42.81
CA MET A 7 -31.94 17.52 -42.56
C MET A 7 -32.67 16.56 -41.63
N LYS A 8 -33.07 16.97 -40.46
CA LYS A 8 -34.30 17.67 -40.02
C LYS A 8 -35.60 16.83 -40.11
N LYS A 9 -36.21 16.71 -38.90
CA LYS A 9 -37.64 16.77 -38.56
C LYS A 9 -38.56 15.64 -39.04
N TYR A 10 -39.26 15.00 -38.10
CA TYR A 10 -40.73 15.07 -38.05
C TYR A 10 -41.26 14.73 -36.64
N ILE A 11 -42.03 15.67 -36.11
CA ILE A 11 -42.93 15.58 -34.96
C ILE A 11 -44.24 14.98 -35.52
N LEU A 12 -44.90 14.09 -34.79
CA LEU A 12 -46.38 14.07 -34.73
C LEU A 12 -46.89 13.41 -33.42
N LEU A 13 -47.71 14.21 -32.75
CA LEU A 13 -48.60 13.88 -31.64
C LEU A 13 -49.66 12.86 -32.05
N LEU A 14 -50.09 12.02 -31.10
CA LEU A 14 -51.49 11.62 -31.00
C LEU A 14 -51.88 11.38 -29.54
N LEU A 15 -52.74 12.29 -29.04
CA LEU A 15 -53.56 12.16 -27.86
C LEU A 15 -54.66 11.12 -28.09
N SER A 16 -54.95 10.28 -27.11
CA SER A 16 -56.32 9.80 -26.89
C SER A 16 -56.57 9.55 -25.41
N THR A 17 -57.40 10.40 -24.89
CA THR A 17 -58.07 10.38 -23.59
C THR A 17 -59.14 9.31 -23.56
N VAL A 18 -59.18 8.48 -22.50
CA VAL A 18 -60.43 7.86 -22.04
C VAL A 18 -60.54 8.00 -20.54
N LEU A 19 -61.56 8.70 -20.15
CA LEU A 19 -62.04 8.98 -18.81
C LEU A 19 -63.10 7.91 -18.46
N VAL A 20 -62.96 7.20 -17.34
CA VAL A 20 -64.09 6.53 -16.68
C VAL A 20 -63.94 6.67 -15.16
N THR A 21 -65.06 7.10 -14.60
CA THR A 21 -65.35 7.59 -13.27
C THR A 21 -65.45 6.51 -12.20
N SER A 22 -64.93 6.85 -11.02
CA SER A 22 -65.42 6.66 -9.65
C SER A 22 -66.27 5.45 -9.23
N LEU A 23 -65.82 4.82 -8.14
CA LEU A 23 -66.66 4.59 -6.95
C LEU A 23 -65.83 4.34 -5.71
N ALA A 24 -66.09 5.15 -4.68
CA ALA A 24 -65.47 5.06 -3.36
C ALA A 24 -66.03 3.89 -2.55
N ALA A 25 -65.17 3.16 -1.87
CA ALA A 25 -65.53 2.41 -0.66
C ALA A 25 -64.37 2.49 0.36
N CYS A 26 -64.69 3.04 1.52
CA CYS A 26 -63.81 3.11 2.70
C CYS A 26 -63.65 1.74 3.38
N THR A 27 -62.47 1.56 3.96
CA THR A 27 -62.06 0.90 5.22
C THR A 27 -61.09 -0.31 5.06
N PRO A 28 -60.27 -0.62 6.04
CA PRO A 28 -59.39 0.19 6.93
C PRO A 28 -57.88 -0.09 6.72
N LYS A 29 -57.10 0.76 7.34
CA LYS A 29 -55.64 0.80 7.38
C LYS A 29 -55.02 -0.50 7.94
N GLU A 30 -54.53 -1.36 7.08
CA GLU A 30 -53.51 -2.35 7.46
C GLU A 30 -52.16 -1.83 7.04
N THR A 31 -51.31 -1.58 8.03
CA THR A 31 -49.92 -1.25 7.91
C THR A 31 -49.15 -2.48 7.42
N THR A 32 -49.04 -2.63 6.10
CA THR A 32 -48.10 -3.57 5.53
C THR A 32 -46.70 -2.97 5.69
N LYS A 33 -45.98 -3.46 6.71
CA LYS A 33 -44.54 -3.32 6.76
C LYS A 33 -43.98 -4.00 5.50
N THR A 34 -43.42 -3.22 4.62
CA THR A 34 -42.51 -3.70 3.59
C THR A 34 -41.41 -4.47 4.32
N PRO A 35 -41.14 -5.73 3.99
CA PRO A 35 -39.96 -6.39 4.50
C PRO A 35 -38.76 -5.61 3.95
N GLU A 36 -37.99 -4.99 4.82
CA GLU A 36 -36.60 -4.68 4.54
C GLU A 36 -35.96 -5.97 4.03
N ALA A 37 -35.60 -5.97 2.77
CA ALA A 37 -34.76 -7.02 2.21
C ALA A 37 -33.41 -6.92 2.92
N THR A 38 -33.27 -7.66 4.01
CA THR A 38 -31.96 -8.09 4.46
C THR A 38 -31.42 -8.92 3.30
N GLY A 39 -30.57 -8.29 2.49
CA GLY A 39 -29.78 -8.98 1.49
C GLY A 39 -28.94 -10.02 2.22
N VAL A 40 -29.38 -11.26 2.17
CA VAL A 40 -28.49 -12.40 2.41
C VAL A 40 -27.56 -12.38 1.21
N GLU A 41 -26.37 -11.80 1.36
CA GLU A 41 -25.30 -11.96 0.38
C GLU A 41 -25.09 -13.46 0.21
N ASN A 42 -25.26 -13.88 -1.02
CA ASN A 42 -25.17 -15.29 -1.38
C ASN A 42 -23.68 -15.65 -1.36
N GLU A 43 -23.19 -16.35 -0.35
CA GLU A 43 -21.77 -16.73 -0.15
C GLU A 43 -21.14 -17.41 -1.38
N ASN A 44 -21.93 -17.85 -2.33
CA ASN A 44 -21.54 -18.52 -3.57
C ASN A 44 -21.70 -17.64 -4.83
N THR A 45 -21.62 -16.32 -4.72
CA THR A 45 -21.66 -15.47 -5.92
C THR A 45 -20.26 -15.31 -6.49
N PRO A 46 -20.01 -15.77 -7.74
CA PRO A 46 -18.73 -15.54 -8.41
C PRO A 46 -18.45 -14.04 -8.58
N PHE A 47 -17.20 -13.65 -8.45
CA PHE A 47 -16.77 -12.29 -8.69
C PHE A 47 -15.39 -12.25 -9.34
N THR A 48 -14.99 -11.10 -9.85
CA THR A 48 -13.74 -10.90 -10.57
C THR A 48 -13.07 -9.64 -10.09
N VAL A 49 -11.78 -9.72 -9.84
CA VAL A 49 -10.91 -8.59 -9.47
C VAL A 49 -9.99 -8.24 -10.62
N ASN A 50 -10.02 -6.99 -11.04
CA ASN A 50 -9.06 -6.45 -12.00
C ASN A 50 -7.86 -5.87 -11.26
N TYR A 51 -6.69 -6.42 -11.51
CA TYR A 51 -5.47 -5.99 -10.87
C TYR A 51 -4.34 -5.82 -11.88
N LEU A 52 -3.84 -4.60 -12.04
CA LEU A 52 -2.76 -4.20 -12.95
C LEU A 52 -2.96 -4.73 -14.39
N GLY A 53 -4.21 -4.66 -14.87
CA GLY A 53 -4.57 -5.07 -16.24
C GLY A 53 -4.79 -6.57 -16.42
N GLN A 54 -4.75 -7.35 -15.35
CA GLN A 54 -5.13 -8.76 -15.35
C GLN A 54 -6.40 -8.99 -14.55
N GLU A 55 -7.15 -9.99 -14.97
CA GLU A 55 -8.42 -10.40 -14.36
C GLU A 55 -8.23 -11.68 -13.56
N TYR A 56 -8.68 -11.66 -12.30
CA TYR A 56 -8.63 -12.78 -11.37
C TYR A 56 -10.06 -13.12 -10.95
N SER A 57 -10.50 -14.34 -11.24
CA SER A 57 -11.86 -14.80 -11.00
C SER A 57 -11.93 -15.72 -9.78
N PHE A 58 -12.98 -15.54 -9.00
CA PHE A 58 -13.28 -16.31 -7.80
C PHE A 58 -14.70 -16.86 -7.91
N ASP A 59 -14.87 -18.15 -7.69
CA ASP A 59 -16.18 -18.82 -7.81
C ASP A 59 -17.08 -18.57 -6.60
N LYS A 60 -16.51 -18.12 -5.49
CA LYS A 60 -17.20 -17.85 -4.22
C LYS A 60 -16.48 -16.74 -3.44
N LYS A 61 -17.09 -16.30 -2.36
CA LYS A 61 -16.45 -15.40 -1.37
C LYS A 61 -15.14 -16.04 -0.87
N VAL A 62 -14.09 -15.20 -0.76
CA VAL A 62 -12.79 -15.61 -0.26
C VAL A 62 -12.81 -15.59 1.27
N GLU A 63 -12.43 -16.70 1.89
CA GLU A 63 -12.35 -16.86 3.34
C GLU A 63 -10.92 -17.14 3.81
N ASN A 64 -10.21 -18.03 3.09
CA ASN A 64 -8.85 -18.45 3.44
C ASN A 64 -7.82 -17.70 2.60
N ILE A 65 -7.25 -16.66 3.18
CA ILE A 65 -6.21 -15.84 2.53
C ILE A 65 -4.83 -16.26 3.04
N VAL A 66 -3.90 -16.53 2.12
CA VAL A 66 -2.47 -16.68 2.42
C VAL A 66 -1.72 -15.44 1.93
N LEU A 67 -0.96 -14.81 2.80
CA LEU A 67 -0.14 -13.64 2.53
C LEU A 67 1.34 -14.05 2.42
N ALA A 68 1.76 -14.44 1.24
CA ALA A 68 3.14 -14.85 0.95
C ALA A 68 4.03 -13.66 0.52
N SER A 69 3.66 -12.44 0.92
CA SER A 69 4.45 -11.22 0.72
C SER A 69 4.28 -10.27 1.89
N LEU A 70 5.34 -9.56 2.25
CA LEU A 70 5.31 -8.59 3.33
C LEU A 70 4.45 -7.36 2.94
N GLU A 71 4.45 -7.00 1.66
CA GLU A 71 3.58 -5.96 1.13
C GLU A 71 2.09 -6.30 1.35
N GLY A 72 1.71 -7.55 1.08
CA GLY A 72 0.34 -8.03 1.33
C GLY A 72 0.00 -8.06 2.81
N MET A 73 0.95 -8.44 3.68
CA MET A 73 0.75 -8.43 5.14
C MET A 73 0.52 -7.02 5.67
N GLU A 74 1.29 -6.03 5.22
CA GLU A 74 1.12 -4.63 5.65
C GLU A 74 -0.25 -4.07 5.24
N ASP A 75 -0.68 -4.30 4.00
CA ASP A 75 -1.98 -3.84 3.53
C ASP A 75 -3.14 -4.60 4.20
N ALA A 76 -2.98 -5.90 4.45
CA ALA A 76 -3.95 -6.68 5.23
C ALA A 76 -4.09 -6.16 6.66
N ALA A 77 -2.99 -5.84 7.34
CA ALA A 77 -3.01 -5.21 8.65
C ALA A 77 -3.71 -3.84 8.62
N ALA A 78 -3.45 -3.02 7.58
CA ALA A 78 -4.11 -1.72 7.41
C ALA A 78 -5.63 -1.82 7.23
N LEU A 79 -6.12 -2.91 6.60
CA LEU A 79 -7.54 -3.18 6.38
C LEU A 79 -8.19 -4.01 7.47
N GLY A 80 -7.43 -4.51 8.46
CA GLY A 80 -7.92 -5.46 9.46
C GLY A 80 -8.30 -6.82 8.87
N VAL A 81 -7.67 -7.21 7.75
CA VAL A 81 -7.89 -8.50 7.09
C VAL A 81 -7.10 -9.59 7.81
N LYS A 82 -7.75 -10.69 8.12
CA LYS A 82 -7.11 -11.87 8.71
C LYS A 82 -6.61 -12.83 7.64
N ALA A 83 -5.58 -13.59 7.96
CA ALA A 83 -4.99 -14.58 7.07
C ALA A 83 -4.81 -15.92 7.78
N VAL A 84 -4.94 -17.02 7.05
CA VAL A 84 -4.66 -18.38 7.57
C VAL A 84 -3.18 -18.72 7.51
N GLY A 85 -2.43 -18.05 6.61
CA GLY A 85 -0.99 -18.22 6.47
C GLY A 85 -0.31 -16.90 6.13
N VAL A 86 0.89 -16.68 6.67
CA VAL A 86 1.69 -15.46 6.46
C VAL A 86 3.16 -15.77 6.24
N LEU A 87 3.81 -14.90 5.51
CA LEU A 87 5.26 -14.92 5.31
C LEU A 87 6.00 -14.74 6.64
N GLU A 88 7.16 -15.38 6.75
CA GLU A 88 8.09 -15.20 7.87
C GLU A 88 9.29 -14.35 7.50
N VAL A 89 9.84 -13.67 8.50
CA VAL A 89 11.14 -12.99 8.44
C VAL A 89 12.00 -13.54 9.56
N ALA A 90 13.12 -14.17 9.21
CA ALA A 90 13.99 -14.85 10.16
C ALA A 90 13.30 -15.92 11.04
N GLY A 91 12.26 -16.58 10.51
CA GLY A 91 11.55 -17.68 11.17
C GLY A 91 10.37 -17.25 12.04
N GLU A 92 9.96 -15.99 12.00
CA GLU A 92 8.85 -15.46 12.80
C GLU A 92 8.04 -14.41 12.03
N VAL A 93 6.86 -14.08 12.50
CA VAL A 93 6.11 -12.91 12.03
C VAL A 93 6.88 -11.65 12.42
N PRO A 94 7.07 -10.68 11.50
CA PRO A 94 7.68 -9.41 11.88
C PRO A 94 6.99 -8.79 13.08
N LYS A 95 7.75 -8.38 14.08
CA LYS A 95 7.25 -7.93 15.39
C LYS A 95 6.14 -6.87 15.28
N TYR A 96 6.23 -5.96 14.33
CA TYR A 96 5.24 -4.90 14.13
C TYR A 96 3.90 -5.38 13.53
N LEU A 97 3.84 -6.62 13.05
CA LEU A 97 2.64 -7.29 12.51
C LEU A 97 2.21 -8.50 13.37
N GLU A 98 2.90 -8.76 14.49
CA GLU A 98 2.68 -9.97 15.31
C GLU A 98 1.24 -10.04 15.83
N GLU A 99 0.68 -8.94 16.33
CA GLU A 99 -0.70 -8.91 16.85
C GLU A 99 -1.76 -9.13 15.77
N ASP A 100 -1.48 -8.69 14.54
CA ASP A 100 -2.41 -8.88 13.42
C ASP A 100 -2.49 -10.34 12.95
N PHE A 101 -1.36 -11.06 13.05
CA PHE A 101 -1.18 -12.39 12.47
C PHE A 101 -0.73 -13.47 13.45
N LYS A 102 -0.91 -13.28 14.75
CA LYS A 102 -0.49 -14.24 15.79
C LYS A 102 -1.08 -15.65 15.65
N ASP A 103 -2.25 -15.75 15.02
CA ASP A 103 -2.95 -17.02 14.82
C ASP A 103 -2.68 -17.62 13.42
N ALA A 104 -1.90 -16.95 12.57
CA ALA A 104 -1.60 -17.41 11.23
C ALA A 104 -0.42 -18.40 11.20
N THR A 105 -0.47 -19.34 10.27
CA THR A 105 0.62 -20.30 10.06
C THR A 105 1.75 -19.66 9.23
N LEU A 106 3.00 -19.89 9.61
CA LEU A 106 4.16 -19.44 8.82
C LEU A 106 4.28 -20.25 7.53
N VAL A 107 4.35 -19.58 6.38
CA VAL A 107 4.36 -20.22 5.05
C VAL A 107 5.69 -20.08 4.31
N GLY A 108 6.77 -19.84 5.03
CA GLY A 108 8.11 -19.67 4.47
C GLY A 108 8.51 -18.20 4.27
N ASP A 109 9.73 -17.99 3.82
CA ASP A 109 10.28 -16.65 3.64
C ASP A 109 9.93 -16.02 2.27
N LYS A 110 10.28 -14.74 2.12
CA LYS A 110 9.96 -13.90 0.95
C LYS A 110 10.48 -14.44 -0.40
N MET A 111 11.46 -15.34 -0.39
CA MET A 111 12.05 -15.89 -1.62
C MET A 111 11.72 -17.36 -1.81
N LYS A 112 11.27 -18.01 -0.75
CA LYS A 112 11.01 -19.46 -0.74
C LYS A 112 9.74 -19.77 0.05
N PRO A 113 8.57 -19.48 -0.53
CA PRO A 113 7.30 -19.89 0.08
C PRO A 113 7.22 -21.42 0.14
N ASN A 114 6.68 -21.95 1.23
CA ASN A 114 6.53 -23.38 1.43
C ASN A 114 5.18 -23.87 0.85
N ALA A 115 5.22 -24.35 -0.38
CA ALA A 115 4.03 -24.78 -1.10
C ALA A 115 3.26 -25.93 -0.41
N GLU A 116 3.95 -26.82 0.32
CA GLU A 116 3.31 -27.92 1.04
C GLU A 116 2.49 -27.41 2.24
N VAL A 117 3.06 -26.47 2.99
CA VAL A 117 2.34 -25.80 4.09
C VAL A 117 1.15 -25.01 3.55
N ILE A 118 1.36 -24.22 2.47
CA ILE A 118 0.30 -23.45 1.83
C ILE A 118 -0.84 -24.35 1.36
N LEU A 119 -0.52 -25.46 0.68
CA LEU A 119 -1.52 -26.44 0.24
C LEU A 119 -2.34 -27.00 1.42
N GLY A 120 -1.68 -27.25 2.54
CA GLY A 120 -2.33 -27.77 3.76
C GLY A 120 -3.30 -26.78 4.43
N LEU A 121 -3.22 -25.49 4.11
CA LEU A 121 -4.12 -24.44 4.60
C LEU A 121 -5.39 -24.28 3.75
N ASP A 122 -5.50 -24.99 2.64
CA ASP A 122 -6.64 -24.92 1.69
C ASP A 122 -7.05 -23.47 1.36
N PRO A 123 -6.11 -22.65 0.80
CA PRO A 123 -6.38 -21.24 0.56
C PRO A 123 -7.33 -21.04 -0.64
N ASP A 124 -8.21 -20.03 -0.53
CA ASP A 124 -8.99 -19.53 -1.66
C ASP A 124 -8.13 -18.60 -2.55
N VAL A 125 -7.17 -17.91 -1.94
CA VAL A 125 -6.27 -16.98 -2.63
C VAL A 125 -4.90 -16.92 -1.95
N ILE A 126 -3.87 -16.70 -2.76
CA ILE A 126 -2.50 -16.43 -2.31
C ILE A 126 -2.09 -15.03 -2.79
N ILE A 127 -1.73 -14.17 -1.86
CA ILE A 127 -1.12 -12.87 -2.18
C ILE A 127 0.40 -13.05 -2.18
N GLY A 128 0.95 -13.27 -3.36
CA GLY A 128 2.38 -13.42 -3.58
C GLY A 128 3.09 -12.08 -3.77
N THR A 129 4.26 -12.09 -4.38
CA THR A 129 4.98 -10.86 -4.76
C THR A 129 5.38 -10.93 -6.24
N SER A 130 5.38 -9.77 -6.89
CA SER A 130 5.87 -9.62 -8.27
C SER A 130 7.38 -9.94 -8.42
N LYS A 131 8.06 -10.23 -7.32
CA LYS A 131 9.47 -10.70 -7.30
C LYS A 131 9.63 -12.21 -7.38
N PHE A 132 8.55 -12.96 -7.27
CA PHE A 132 8.63 -14.43 -7.44
C PHE A 132 9.02 -14.79 -8.87
N SER A 133 9.84 -15.84 -8.97
CA SER A 133 10.15 -16.44 -10.29
C SER A 133 8.88 -17.04 -10.92
N GLU A 134 8.92 -17.21 -12.24
CA GLU A 134 7.83 -17.88 -12.97
C GLU A 134 7.58 -19.30 -12.43
N GLU A 135 8.61 -20.00 -11.99
CA GLU A 135 8.50 -21.33 -11.40
C GLU A 135 7.73 -21.31 -10.08
N ILE A 136 8.04 -20.37 -9.18
CA ILE A 136 7.32 -20.20 -7.90
C ILE A 136 5.87 -19.81 -8.18
N MET A 137 5.62 -18.85 -9.07
CA MET A 137 4.27 -18.45 -9.46
C MET A 137 3.46 -19.60 -10.04
N ALA A 138 4.08 -20.41 -10.92
CA ALA A 138 3.43 -21.58 -11.51
C ALA A 138 3.11 -22.66 -10.46
N GLN A 139 3.96 -22.83 -9.45
CA GLN A 139 3.72 -23.75 -8.34
C GLN A 139 2.55 -23.29 -7.47
N LEU A 140 2.53 -22.02 -7.07
CA LEU A 140 1.46 -21.46 -6.23
C LEU A 140 0.12 -21.42 -6.95
N ASN A 141 0.09 -21.11 -8.24
CA ASN A 141 -1.12 -21.12 -9.06
C ASN A 141 -1.76 -22.52 -9.23
N LYS A 142 -1.02 -23.60 -8.95
CA LYS A 142 -1.61 -24.96 -8.88
C LYS A 142 -2.38 -25.20 -7.57
N ILE A 143 -2.14 -24.39 -6.55
CA ILE A 143 -2.79 -24.50 -5.25
C ILE A 143 -4.04 -23.63 -5.22
N ALA A 144 -3.90 -22.34 -5.51
CA ALA A 144 -4.99 -21.37 -5.54
C ALA A 144 -4.66 -20.21 -6.48
N VAL A 145 -5.66 -19.38 -6.78
CA VAL A 145 -5.48 -18.11 -7.48
C VAL A 145 -4.39 -17.31 -6.74
N THR A 146 -3.32 -16.94 -7.47
CA THR A 146 -2.18 -16.23 -6.88
C THR A 146 -2.01 -14.86 -7.53
N LEU A 147 -2.15 -13.78 -6.74
CA LEU A 147 -1.88 -12.42 -7.19
C LEU A 147 -0.39 -12.08 -6.98
N PRO A 148 0.33 -11.65 -8.02
CA PRO A 148 1.71 -11.17 -7.89
C PRO A 148 1.72 -9.72 -7.38
N TYR A 149 1.46 -9.52 -6.10
CA TYR A 149 1.36 -8.20 -5.47
C TYR A 149 2.58 -7.33 -5.81
N SER A 150 2.34 -6.14 -6.32
CA SER A 150 3.39 -5.28 -6.86
C SER A 150 4.30 -4.73 -5.75
N HIS A 151 5.61 -4.83 -5.96
CA HIS A 151 6.59 -4.17 -5.09
C HIS A 151 6.89 -2.73 -5.51
N ILE A 152 6.26 -2.25 -6.58
CA ILE A 152 6.43 -0.89 -7.08
C ILE A 152 5.53 0.05 -6.27
N SER A 153 6.13 1.03 -5.61
CA SER A 153 5.40 1.94 -4.71
C SER A 153 4.30 2.74 -5.41
N ALA A 154 4.42 3.02 -6.71
CA ALA A 154 3.38 3.71 -7.48
C ALA A 154 2.06 2.90 -7.56
N ASN A 155 2.12 1.58 -7.44
CA ASN A 155 0.97 0.68 -7.53
C ASN A 155 0.28 0.42 -6.17
N TRP A 156 0.60 1.18 -5.13
CA TRP A 156 0.10 0.93 -3.78
C TRP A 156 -1.43 0.98 -3.66
N LYS A 157 -2.09 1.85 -4.46
CA LYS A 157 -3.56 1.93 -4.48
C LYS A 157 -4.16 0.70 -5.14
N ASP A 158 -3.60 0.29 -6.28
CA ASP A 158 -4.06 -0.92 -6.99
C ASP A 158 -3.91 -2.16 -6.09
N ASN A 159 -2.79 -2.25 -5.37
CA ASN A 159 -2.56 -3.30 -4.38
C ASN A 159 -3.66 -3.32 -3.32
N LEU A 160 -3.86 -2.18 -2.64
CA LEU A 160 -4.83 -2.05 -1.55
C LEU A 160 -6.27 -2.31 -2.01
N LEU A 161 -6.65 -1.76 -3.18
CA LEU A 161 -7.99 -1.95 -3.76
C LEU A 161 -8.25 -3.41 -4.14
N ALA A 162 -7.26 -4.08 -4.73
CA ALA A 162 -7.39 -5.50 -5.07
C ALA A 162 -7.60 -6.37 -3.81
N LEU A 163 -6.79 -6.14 -2.76
CA LEU A 163 -6.97 -6.85 -1.49
C LEU A 163 -8.32 -6.51 -0.84
N GLY A 164 -8.71 -5.24 -0.86
CA GLY A 164 -10.00 -4.78 -0.34
C GLY A 164 -11.17 -5.45 -1.04
N GLU A 165 -11.10 -5.62 -2.35
CA GLU A 165 -12.14 -6.30 -3.14
C GLU A 165 -12.16 -7.82 -2.85
N ILE A 166 -10.99 -8.46 -2.77
CA ILE A 166 -10.86 -9.88 -2.41
C ILE A 166 -11.41 -10.17 -1.02
N ALA A 167 -11.11 -9.30 -0.05
CA ALA A 167 -11.42 -9.51 1.36
C ALA A 167 -12.76 -8.89 1.80
N ASP A 168 -13.59 -8.39 0.86
CA ASP A 168 -14.84 -7.68 1.16
C ASP A 168 -14.64 -6.44 2.05
N LYS A 169 -13.58 -5.67 1.75
CA LYS A 169 -13.12 -4.47 2.46
C LYS A 169 -12.90 -3.27 1.51
N LYS A 170 -13.67 -3.23 0.43
CA LYS A 170 -13.52 -2.22 -0.63
C LYS A 170 -13.74 -0.80 -0.12
N ASP A 171 -14.74 -0.61 0.74
CA ASP A 171 -15.05 0.71 1.30
C ASP A 171 -13.96 1.18 2.26
N GLU A 172 -13.42 0.29 3.08
CA GLU A 172 -12.29 0.57 3.97
C GLU A 172 -11.03 0.92 3.17
N ALA A 173 -10.76 0.20 2.07
CA ALA A 173 -9.64 0.50 1.18
C ALA A 173 -9.76 1.88 0.53
N ASN A 174 -10.93 2.21 -0.01
CA ASN A 174 -11.21 3.53 -0.58
C ASN A 174 -11.08 4.64 0.47
N LYS A 175 -11.62 4.42 1.67
CA LYS A 175 -11.52 5.38 2.77
C LYS A 175 -10.06 5.62 3.17
N LEU A 176 -9.27 4.57 3.31
CA LEU A 176 -7.85 4.68 3.68
C LEU A 176 -7.06 5.49 2.64
N ILE A 177 -7.32 5.26 1.35
CA ILE A 177 -6.72 6.04 0.26
C ILE A 177 -7.11 7.51 0.36
N SER A 178 -8.41 7.79 0.52
CA SER A 178 -8.94 9.16 0.62
C SER A 178 -8.37 9.90 1.84
N ASP A 179 -8.34 9.26 3.00
CA ASP A 179 -7.80 9.84 4.23
C ASP A 179 -6.29 10.17 4.08
N TYR A 180 -5.54 9.27 3.46
CA TYR A 180 -4.12 9.49 3.17
C TYR A 180 -3.91 10.69 2.23
N GLU A 181 -4.64 10.73 1.12
CA GLU A 181 -4.53 11.80 0.12
C GLU A 181 -4.93 13.17 0.70
N GLU A 182 -5.99 13.22 1.51
CA GLU A 182 -6.41 14.43 2.20
C GLU A 182 -5.33 14.92 3.16
N LYS A 183 -4.76 14.03 3.97
CA LYS A 183 -3.68 14.37 4.90
C LYS A 183 -2.42 14.86 4.18
N ALA A 184 -2.01 14.15 3.13
CA ALA A 184 -0.85 14.55 2.31
C ALA A 184 -1.07 15.91 1.65
N SER A 185 -2.26 16.15 1.09
CA SER A 185 -2.63 17.43 0.49
C SER A 185 -2.60 18.58 1.48
N LYS A 186 -3.10 18.39 2.70
CA LYS A 186 -3.06 19.41 3.77
C LYS A 186 -1.64 19.74 4.22
N ALA A 187 -0.78 18.72 4.31
CA ALA A 187 0.60 18.92 4.76
C ALA A 187 1.51 19.48 3.67
N LYS A 188 1.16 19.26 2.40
CA LYS A 188 2.01 19.56 1.25
C LYS A 188 2.45 21.02 1.19
N GLU A 189 1.53 21.96 1.36
CA GLU A 189 1.84 23.40 1.24
C GLU A 189 2.79 23.85 2.36
N ASP A 190 2.54 23.46 3.59
CA ASP A 190 3.36 23.86 4.74
C ASP A 190 4.75 23.26 4.66
N ILE A 191 4.86 21.99 4.30
CA ILE A 191 6.13 21.28 4.16
C ILE A 191 6.91 21.82 2.96
N ALA A 192 6.27 21.98 1.80
CA ALA A 192 6.92 22.50 0.62
C ALA A 192 7.44 23.93 0.82
N ASN A 193 6.67 24.79 1.48
CA ASN A 193 7.11 26.17 1.77
C ASN A 193 8.28 26.19 2.75
N LYS A 194 8.26 25.37 3.80
CA LYS A 194 9.31 25.31 4.83
C LYS A 194 10.62 24.70 4.30
N TYR A 195 10.51 23.75 3.37
CA TYR A 195 11.62 22.94 2.87
C TYR A 195 11.85 23.03 1.36
N LYS A 196 11.39 24.11 0.71
CA LYS A 196 11.39 24.30 -0.75
C LYS A 196 12.72 23.99 -1.44
N ASP A 197 13.80 24.51 -0.88
CA ASP A 197 15.15 24.38 -1.44
C ASP A 197 16.05 23.51 -0.56
N LYS A 198 15.45 22.66 0.27
CA LYS A 198 16.12 21.82 1.24
C LYS A 198 16.28 20.40 0.72
N ASP A 199 17.41 19.79 1.05
CA ASP A 199 17.70 18.41 0.77
C ASP A 199 17.29 17.53 1.97
N ILE A 200 16.29 16.68 1.77
CA ILE A 200 15.80 15.72 2.76
C ILE A 200 16.04 14.32 2.22
N LEU A 201 16.71 13.47 2.96
CA LEU A 201 17.07 12.12 2.57
C LEU A 201 16.36 11.07 3.42
N VAL A 202 15.99 9.96 2.79
CA VAL A 202 15.74 8.68 3.47
C VAL A 202 16.97 7.82 3.25
N ILE A 203 17.57 7.40 4.35
CA ILE A 203 18.75 6.52 4.36
C ILE A 203 18.39 5.24 5.11
N ARG A 204 18.74 4.08 4.56
CA ARG A 204 18.63 2.79 5.24
C ARG A 204 20.00 2.18 5.43
N VAL A 205 20.34 1.86 6.67
CA VAL A 205 21.60 1.18 6.99
C VAL A 205 21.39 -0.33 6.91
N ARG A 206 22.16 -1.00 6.04
CA ARG A 206 22.11 -2.44 5.84
C ARG A 206 23.54 -2.97 5.73
N LYS A 207 23.86 -4.00 6.50
CA LYS A 207 25.22 -4.57 6.56
C LYS A 207 26.28 -3.49 6.87
N GLY A 208 25.91 -2.52 7.71
CA GLY A 208 26.76 -1.39 8.08
C GLY A 208 26.91 -0.30 7.02
N LEU A 209 26.27 -0.42 5.86
CA LEU A 209 26.37 0.54 4.77
C LEU A 209 25.11 1.40 4.67
N MET A 210 25.30 2.69 4.47
CA MET A 210 24.20 3.60 4.13
C MET A 210 23.72 3.33 2.71
N ASN A 211 22.41 3.20 2.55
CA ASN A 211 21.78 2.98 1.26
C ASN A 211 20.69 4.01 1.01
N ILE A 212 20.59 4.45 -0.23
CA ILE A 212 19.51 5.29 -0.76
C ILE A 212 18.76 4.54 -1.86
N TYR A 213 17.62 5.08 -2.26
CA TYR A 213 16.72 4.50 -3.25
C TYR A 213 16.31 5.55 -4.28
N PRO A 214 15.83 5.16 -5.48
CA PRO A 214 15.18 6.07 -6.42
C PRO A 214 14.00 6.83 -5.80
N ALA A 215 13.61 7.94 -6.41
CA ALA A 215 12.53 8.79 -5.92
C ALA A 215 11.16 8.10 -5.81
N ASP A 216 10.93 7.05 -6.61
CA ASP A 216 9.70 6.27 -6.70
C ASP A 216 9.72 4.95 -5.91
N VAL A 217 10.75 4.74 -5.09
CA VAL A 217 10.98 3.50 -4.34
C VAL A 217 11.01 3.75 -2.83
N TYR A 218 10.59 2.74 -2.06
CA TYR A 218 10.61 2.70 -0.60
C TYR A 218 9.76 3.83 0.01
N LEU A 219 10.30 4.62 0.92
CA LEU A 219 9.61 5.73 1.58
C LEU A 219 9.65 7.04 0.78
N ASN A 220 10.52 7.12 -0.23
CA ASN A 220 10.76 8.34 -1.02
C ASN A 220 9.50 8.92 -1.69
N PRO A 221 8.53 8.13 -2.22
CA PRO A 221 7.33 8.70 -2.83
C PRO A 221 6.53 9.61 -1.90
N VAL A 222 6.52 9.36 -0.60
CA VAL A 222 5.85 10.23 0.37
C VAL A 222 6.46 11.63 0.38
N LEU A 223 7.81 11.72 0.38
CA LEU A 223 8.52 13.02 0.39
C LEU A 223 8.39 13.74 -0.95
N TYR A 224 8.72 13.06 -2.03
CA TYR A 224 8.95 13.72 -3.31
C TYR A 224 7.72 13.78 -4.19
N THR A 225 6.91 12.73 -4.22
CA THR A 225 5.69 12.69 -5.03
C THR A 225 4.51 13.31 -4.31
N ASP A 226 4.23 12.84 -3.09
CA ASP A 226 3.00 13.19 -2.38
C ASP A 226 3.11 14.57 -1.72
N LEU A 227 4.25 14.87 -1.07
CA LEU A 227 4.51 16.15 -0.42
C LEU A 227 5.20 17.18 -1.31
N GLY A 228 5.71 16.77 -2.48
CA GLY A 228 6.27 17.66 -3.48
C GLY A 228 7.61 18.32 -3.10
N LEU A 229 8.38 17.66 -2.23
CA LEU A 229 9.72 18.11 -1.89
C LEU A 229 10.69 17.94 -3.07
N LYS A 230 11.75 18.74 -3.07
CA LYS A 230 12.86 18.63 -4.04
C LYS A 230 13.47 17.22 -3.96
N VAL A 231 13.68 16.60 -5.10
CA VAL A 231 14.43 15.35 -5.19
C VAL A 231 15.93 15.65 -5.20
N PRO A 232 16.72 15.20 -4.23
CA PRO A 232 18.17 15.39 -4.26
C PRO A 232 18.83 14.70 -5.45
N ASP A 233 19.89 15.26 -5.99
CA ASP A 233 20.56 14.75 -7.21
C ASP A 233 21.00 13.28 -7.05
N VAL A 234 21.48 12.90 -5.88
CA VAL A 234 21.92 11.53 -5.58
C VAL A 234 20.76 10.53 -5.68
N VAL A 235 19.55 10.95 -5.28
CA VAL A 235 18.33 10.15 -5.40
C VAL A 235 17.87 10.06 -6.86
N THR A 236 17.97 11.17 -7.60
CA THR A 236 17.65 11.21 -9.05
C THR A 236 18.56 10.29 -9.86
N GLN A 237 19.83 10.16 -9.47
CA GLN A 237 20.81 9.31 -10.14
C GLN A 237 20.70 7.84 -9.77
N ALA A 238 20.08 7.51 -8.64
CA ALA A 238 19.89 6.14 -8.19
C ALA A 238 18.90 5.40 -9.11
N LYS A 239 19.31 4.26 -9.68
CA LYS A 239 18.45 3.40 -10.52
C LYS A 239 17.83 2.25 -9.75
N ALA A 240 18.42 1.93 -8.60
CA ALA A 240 18.01 0.91 -7.64
C ALA A 240 18.55 1.32 -6.27
N GLN A 241 18.49 0.41 -5.28
CA GLN A 241 19.24 0.62 -4.04
C GLN A 241 20.72 0.88 -4.37
N ALA A 242 21.26 1.97 -3.86
CA ALA A 242 22.63 2.38 -4.08
C ALA A 242 23.31 2.75 -2.75
N GLU A 243 24.58 2.42 -2.63
CA GLU A 243 25.37 2.81 -1.47
C GLU A 243 25.65 4.31 -1.48
N LEU A 244 25.59 4.92 -0.30
CA LEU A 244 25.92 6.32 -0.05
C LEU A 244 27.12 6.37 0.90
N THR A 245 28.25 6.90 0.42
CA THR A 245 29.43 7.07 1.30
C THR A 245 29.28 8.27 2.22
N ILE A 246 30.04 8.30 3.31
CA ILE A 246 30.02 9.41 4.26
C ILE A 246 30.53 10.71 3.62
N GLU A 247 31.50 10.61 2.69
CA GLU A 247 32.02 11.75 1.93
C GLU A 247 30.93 12.34 1.02
N THR A 248 30.23 11.51 0.27
CA THR A 248 29.12 11.97 -0.59
C THR A 248 28.00 12.57 0.25
N LEU A 249 27.67 11.96 1.40
CA LEU A 249 26.68 12.52 2.32
C LEU A 249 27.12 13.91 2.84
N ALA A 250 28.41 14.10 3.11
CA ALA A 250 28.96 15.39 3.54
C ALA A 250 28.91 16.46 2.43
N GLU A 251 29.12 16.05 1.17
CA GLU A 251 28.99 16.95 0.00
C GLU A 251 27.54 17.41 -0.19
N ILE A 252 26.56 16.52 -0.02
CA ILE A 252 25.13 16.86 -0.08
C ILE A 252 24.76 17.77 1.09
N ASN A 253 25.27 17.47 2.29
CA ASN A 253 24.98 18.16 3.53
C ASN A 253 23.47 18.36 3.77
N PRO A 254 22.67 17.30 3.90
CA PRO A 254 21.22 17.39 3.93
C PRO A 254 20.69 18.15 5.14
N ASP A 255 19.54 18.80 4.94
CA ASP A 255 18.85 19.56 5.98
C ASP A 255 18.07 18.68 6.97
N ALA A 256 17.65 17.49 6.53
CA ALA A 256 17.03 16.47 7.38
C ALA A 256 17.28 15.06 6.84
N ILE A 257 17.36 14.09 7.72
CA ILE A 257 17.58 12.67 7.42
C ILE A 257 16.55 11.83 8.16
N PHE A 258 15.80 11.01 7.44
CA PHE A 258 15.03 9.88 7.99
C PHE A 258 15.92 8.64 7.86
N LEU A 259 16.47 8.17 8.98
CA LEU A 259 17.43 7.09 9.04
C LEU A 259 16.76 5.80 9.55
N GLN A 260 16.80 4.75 8.75
CA GLN A 260 16.22 3.45 9.08
C GLN A 260 17.33 2.42 9.35
N PHE A 261 17.24 1.74 10.47
CA PHE A 261 18.19 0.72 10.90
C PHE A 261 17.45 -0.45 11.53
N GLU A 262 17.74 -1.67 11.06
CA GLU A 262 17.21 -2.90 11.61
C GLU A 262 18.32 -3.86 12.02
N ASP A 263 18.28 -4.32 13.27
CA ASP A 263 19.31 -5.21 13.85
C ASP A 263 19.49 -6.49 13.04
N SER A 264 18.40 -7.08 12.56
CA SER A 264 18.45 -8.32 11.78
C SER A 264 19.16 -8.17 10.43
N GLU A 265 19.18 -6.96 9.85
CA GLU A 265 19.91 -6.64 8.62
C GLU A 265 21.38 -6.27 8.86
N ASN A 266 21.76 -6.04 10.12
CA ASN A 266 23.09 -5.56 10.54
C ASN A 266 23.77 -6.50 11.55
N LYS A 267 23.39 -7.78 11.60
CA LYS A 267 23.87 -8.75 12.61
C LYS A 267 25.39 -8.84 12.73
N ASP A 268 26.11 -8.70 11.62
CA ASP A 268 27.58 -8.80 11.59
C ASP A 268 28.26 -7.49 12.03
N VAL A 269 27.52 -6.40 12.11
CA VAL A 269 28.02 -5.04 12.45
C VAL A 269 27.02 -4.30 13.33
N PRO A 270 26.65 -4.82 14.49
CA PRO A 270 25.56 -4.30 15.33
C PRO A 270 25.78 -2.86 15.79
N GLU A 271 27.02 -2.43 15.93
CA GLU A 271 27.38 -1.07 16.37
C GLU A 271 27.40 -0.02 15.26
N SER A 272 27.13 -0.43 14.00
CA SER A 272 27.26 0.46 12.84
C SER A 272 26.38 1.71 12.89
N LEU A 273 25.20 1.64 13.54
CA LEU A 273 24.38 2.83 13.77
C LEU A 273 25.06 3.80 14.74
N ASN A 274 25.57 3.31 15.87
CA ASN A 274 26.25 4.13 16.86
C ASN A 274 27.51 4.73 16.26
N GLU A 275 28.30 3.93 15.54
CA GLU A 275 29.53 4.39 14.86
C GLU A 275 29.21 5.49 13.84
N LEU A 276 28.11 5.35 13.07
CA LEU A 276 27.65 6.38 12.12
C LEU A 276 27.25 7.68 12.83
N LEU A 277 26.42 7.59 13.87
CA LEU A 277 25.94 8.76 14.61
C LEU A 277 27.06 9.48 15.36
N GLU A 278 28.12 8.75 15.82
CA GLU A 278 29.28 9.30 16.48
C GLU A 278 30.37 9.78 15.51
N ASN A 279 30.27 9.47 14.22
CA ASN A 279 31.24 9.89 13.20
C ASN A 279 31.35 11.43 13.16
N PRO A 280 32.53 12.02 13.24
CA PRO A 280 32.71 13.48 13.21
C PRO A 280 32.17 14.17 11.98
N ILE A 281 32.25 13.51 10.80
CA ILE A 281 31.70 14.03 9.55
C ILE A 281 30.18 14.04 9.64
N PHE A 282 29.55 12.94 10.09
CA PHE A 282 28.09 12.85 10.27
C PHE A 282 27.59 13.91 11.27
N LYS A 283 28.29 14.11 12.39
CA LYS A 283 27.96 15.17 13.37
C LYS A 283 28.09 16.59 12.80
N SER A 284 28.91 16.78 11.78
CA SER A 284 29.08 18.08 11.12
C SER A 284 27.99 18.45 10.11
N LEU A 285 27.10 17.53 9.73
CA LEU A 285 25.99 17.76 8.82
C LEU A 285 24.98 18.75 9.39
N GLU A 286 24.35 19.54 8.52
CA GLU A 286 23.28 20.46 8.93
C GLU A 286 22.13 19.70 9.62
N ALA A 287 21.73 18.55 9.12
CA ALA A 287 20.72 17.69 9.75
C ALA A 287 21.11 17.33 11.20
N SER A 288 22.38 16.95 11.43
CA SER A 288 22.86 16.58 12.78
C SER A 288 22.91 17.77 13.72
N LYS A 289 23.46 18.90 13.27
CA LYS A 289 23.57 20.15 14.06
C LYS A 289 22.21 20.70 14.48
N ASN A 290 21.19 20.51 13.63
CA ASN A 290 19.84 21.02 13.85
C ASN A 290 18.89 19.98 14.49
N ASN A 291 19.40 18.83 14.97
CA ASN A 291 18.63 17.71 15.52
C ASN A 291 17.53 17.20 14.57
N LYS A 292 17.85 17.15 13.27
CA LYS A 292 16.93 16.67 12.21
C LYS A 292 17.39 15.35 11.60
N VAL A 293 18.02 14.50 12.42
CA VAL A 293 18.28 13.09 12.11
C VAL A 293 17.25 12.27 12.88
N PHE A 294 16.31 11.69 12.17
CA PHE A 294 15.17 10.97 12.73
C PHE A 294 15.37 9.47 12.52
N VAL A 295 15.75 8.76 13.58
CA VAL A 295 16.05 7.33 13.53
C VAL A 295 14.79 6.52 13.76
N ASN A 296 14.51 5.56 12.86
CA ASN A 296 13.42 4.59 12.98
C ASN A 296 12.05 5.22 13.29
N THR A 297 11.71 6.29 12.56
CA THR A 297 10.40 6.96 12.72
C THR A 297 9.22 6.12 12.22
N VAL A 298 9.51 5.12 11.40
CA VAL A 298 8.62 4.01 11.08
C VAL A 298 9.36 2.71 11.32
N GLU A 299 8.62 1.62 11.32
CA GLU A 299 9.20 0.29 11.48
C GLU A 299 10.30 0.04 10.43
N PRO A 300 11.54 -0.30 10.83
CA PRO A 300 12.65 -0.37 9.88
C PRO A 300 12.50 -1.49 8.85
N LEU A 301 11.72 -2.54 9.11
CA LEU A 301 11.39 -3.58 8.13
C LEU A 301 10.23 -3.19 7.21
N ALA A 302 9.53 -2.08 7.46
CA ALA A 302 8.43 -1.62 6.64
C ALA A 302 8.81 -1.50 5.15
N ARG A 303 7.86 -1.84 4.28
CA ARG A 303 8.11 -1.93 2.83
C ARG A 303 8.11 -0.57 2.12
N GLY A 304 7.50 0.44 2.74
CA GLY A 304 7.45 1.81 2.23
C GLY A 304 6.40 2.05 1.15
N GLY A 305 6.24 1.12 0.23
CA GLY A 305 5.31 1.21 -0.90
C GLY A 305 3.95 0.55 -0.66
N THR A 306 3.50 0.47 0.57
CA THR A 306 2.18 -0.05 0.97
C THR A 306 1.34 1.05 1.59
N ALA A 307 0.03 0.87 1.69
CA ALA A 307 -0.84 1.81 2.39
C ALA A 307 -0.42 1.96 3.86
N TRP A 308 -0.12 0.86 4.54
CA TRP A 308 0.34 0.86 5.93
C TRP A 308 1.60 1.72 6.12
N SER A 309 2.63 1.45 5.33
CA SER A 309 3.91 2.18 5.39
C SER A 309 3.76 3.66 5.05
N LYS A 310 2.97 3.98 4.02
CA LYS A 310 2.76 5.36 3.56
C LYS A 310 2.05 6.20 4.62
N VAL A 311 0.99 5.67 5.25
CA VAL A 311 0.28 6.36 6.33
C VAL A 311 1.23 6.64 7.49
N LYS A 312 1.96 5.63 7.96
CA LYS A 312 2.88 5.76 9.09
C LYS A 312 4.02 6.75 8.80
N PHE A 313 4.58 6.70 7.58
CA PHE A 313 5.66 7.60 7.22
C PHE A 313 5.19 9.04 7.00
N LEU A 314 4.01 9.25 6.42
CA LEU A 314 3.42 10.59 6.31
C LEU A 314 3.21 11.21 7.69
N ASP A 315 2.69 10.43 8.65
CA ASP A 315 2.53 10.86 10.04
C ASP A 315 3.88 11.29 10.64
N ALA A 316 4.90 10.45 10.47
CA ALA A 316 6.25 10.73 10.96
C ALA A 316 6.87 11.98 10.31
N VAL A 317 6.67 12.18 9.00
CA VAL A 317 7.17 13.37 8.29
C VAL A 317 6.50 14.64 8.81
N VAL A 318 5.18 14.63 8.93
CA VAL A 318 4.41 15.77 9.46
C VAL A 318 4.85 16.10 10.90
N ASP A 319 4.96 15.09 11.74
CA ASP A 319 5.33 15.26 13.15
C ASP A 319 6.75 15.80 13.33
N ASN A 320 7.69 15.39 12.51
CA ASN A 320 9.09 15.78 12.65
C ASN A 320 9.49 17.02 11.86
N LEU A 321 8.83 17.32 10.74
CA LEU A 321 9.17 18.47 9.92
C LEU A 321 8.33 19.71 10.23
N LEU A 322 7.09 19.58 10.70
CA LEU A 322 6.20 20.72 10.99
C LEU A 322 6.16 21.14 12.46
N LYS A 323 6.49 20.27 13.39
CA LYS A 323 6.67 20.59 14.81
C LYS A 323 8.09 21.04 15.09
#